data_e4ecb52dfd7a8df919ae4ca30fbdd3a5
#
_entry.id   e4ecb52dfd7a8df919ae4ca30fbdd3a5
#
_cell.length_a   1.000
_cell.length_b   1.000
_cell.length_c   1.000
_cell.angle_alpha   90.00
_cell.angle_beta   90.00
_cell.angle_gamma   90.00
#
_symmetry.space_group_name_H-M   'P 1'
#
loop_
_entity.id
_entity.type
_entity.pdbx_description
1 polymer ?
#
loop_
_entity_poly.entity_id
_entity_poly.type
_entity_poly.pdbx_seq_one_letter_code
_entity_poly.pdbx_strand_id
1 'polypeptide(L)'
;MSLAEFRRLYDSTFSVLFRVAYRVVGDEGAAEDLCQEAYVRLYEKNMVFPSPEEAKYWLIRVVKNAALNYAKRKDRERRAYQKAFRELNQNQETGESILLKEESRSEIQEALNRLPDNLRIVLILKEYGELNYREIGRALGISEGNVKVRVFRARERLAGFLAKDGG
;
A
#
# COMPACT_ATOMS: atom_id res chain seq x y z
N MET A 1 -1.70 -17.84 21.04
CA MET A 1 -2.72 -16.75 21.05
C MET A 1 -4.10 -17.39 21.21
N SER A 2 -4.86 -16.96 22.19
CA SER A 2 -6.25 -17.42 22.38
C SER A 2 -7.15 -16.80 21.31
N LEU A 3 -8.33 -17.41 21.11
CA LEU A 3 -9.32 -16.86 20.17
C LEU A 3 -9.76 -15.44 20.58
N ALA A 4 -9.90 -15.20 21.88
CA ALA A 4 -10.28 -13.89 22.41
C ALA A 4 -9.20 -12.83 22.12
N GLU A 5 -7.93 -13.19 22.30
CA GLU A 5 -6.80 -12.31 21.97
C GLU A 5 -6.73 -11.99 20.48
N PHE A 6 -6.91 -13.02 19.65
CA PHE A 6 -6.96 -12.86 18.20
C PHE A 6 -8.08 -11.92 17.78
N ARG A 7 -9.27 -12.11 18.35
CA ARG A 7 -10.43 -11.27 18.02
C ARG A 7 -10.21 -9.81 18.40
N ARG A 8 -9.64 -9.56 19.57
CA ARG A 8 -9.31 -8.19 20.00
C ARG A 8 -8.30 -7.54 19.07
N LEU A 9 -7.29 -8.30 18.68
CA LEU A 9 -6.28 -7.80 17.74
C LEU A 9 -6.91 -7.48 16.38
N TYR A 10 -7.72 -8.39 15.86
CA TYR A 10 -8.44 -8.19 14.61
C TYR A 10 -9.31 -6.92 14.66
N ASP A 11 -10.14 -6.79 15.69
CA ASP A 11 -11.06 -5.67 15.81
C ASP A 11 -10.32 -4.32 15.95
N SER A 12 -9.16 -4.31 16.59
CA SER A 12 -8.40 -3.07 16.81
C SER A 12 -7.50 -2.68 15.64
N THR A 13 -7.18 -3.60 14.73
CA THR A 13 -6.17 -3.34 13.69
C THR A 13 -6.70 -3.43 12.26
N PHE A 14 -7.80 -4.11 12.02
CA PHE A 14 -8.26 -4.40 10.64
C PHE A 14 -8.48 -3.12 9.83
N SER A 15 -9.18 -2.14 10.37
CA SER A 15 -9.51 -0.92 9.63
C SER A 15 -8.27 -0.13 9.21
N VAL A 16 -7.26 -0.07 10.07
CA VAL A 16 -5.98 0.59 9.78
C VAL A 16 -5.22 -0.16 8.69
N LEU A 17 -5.11 -1.48 8.83
CA LEU A 17 -4.42 -2.31 7.83
C LEU A 17 -5.12 -2.26 6.48
N PHE A 18 -6.44 -2.26 6.47
CA PHE A 18 -7.22 -2.13 5.24
C PHE A 18 -6.95 -0.79 4.54
N ARG A 19 -6.95 0.32 5.28
CA ARG A 19 -6.66 1.64 4.70
C ARG A 19 -5.27 1.69 4.07
N VAL A 20 -4.28 1.13 4.77
CA VAL A 20 -2.90 1.07 4.27
C VAL A 20 -2.83 0.23 2.99
N ALA A 21 -3.38 -0.98 3.03
CA ALA A 21 -3.39 -1.89 1.88
C ALA A 21 -4.11 -1.26 0.69
N TYR A 22 -5.26 -0.66 0.93
CA TYR A 22 -6.06 0.00 -0.11
C TYR A 22 -5.27 1.12 -0.81
N ARG A 23 -4.56 1.93 -0.05
CA ARG A 23 -3.75 3.01 -0.64
C ARG A 23 -2.57 2.49 -1.45
N VAL A 24 -2.05 1.33 -1.12
CA VAL A 24 -0.98 0.70 -1.92
C VAL A 24 -1.53 0.08 -3.20
N VAL A 25 -2.62 -0.71 -3.10
CA VAL A 25 -3.10 -1.52 -4.23
C VAL A 25 -4.17 -0.83 -5.07
N GLY A 26 -4.92 0.11 -4.49
CA GLY A 26 -5.97 0.84 -5.21
C GLY A 26 -7.24 0.05 -5.52
N ASP A 27 -7.44 -1.10 -4.89
CA ASP A 27 -8.57 -2.01 -5.13
C ASP A 27 -9.07 -2.54 -3.80
N GLU A 28 -10.36 -2.34 -3.49
CA GLU A 28 -10.95 -2.74 -2.22
C GLU A 28 -10.91 -4.25 -2.00
N GLY A 29 -11.30 -5.02 -3.01
CA GLY A 29 -11.31 -6.48 -2.92
C GLY A 29 -9.94 -7.06 -2.68
N ALA A 30 -8.94 -6.58 -3.40
CA ALA A 30 -7.55 -7.00 -3.22
C ALA A 30 -7.03 -6.61 -1.85
N ALA A 31 -7.31 -5.39 -1.38
CA ALA A 31 -6.89 -4.93 -0.06
C ALA A 31 -7.47 -5.79 1.05
N GLU A 32 -8.77 -6.11 0.96
CA GLU A 32 -9.43 -6.97 1.93
C GLU A 32 -8.82 -8.38 1.95
N ASP A 33 -8.61 -8.98 0.78
CA ASP A 33 -8.02 -10.32 0.65
C ASP A 33 -6.62 -10.38 1.25
N LEU A 34 -5.79 -9.38 0.98
CA LEU A 34 -4.43 -9.31 1.52
C LEU A 34 -4.43 -9.20 3.05
N CYS A 35 -5.33 -8.39 3.60
CA CYS A 35 -5.47 -8.25 5.05
C CYS A 35 -5.97 -9.55 5.69
N GLN A 36 -7.01 -10.16 5.14
CA GLN A 36 -7.54 -11.42 5.64
C GLN A 36 -6.48 -12.52 5.64
N GLU A 37 -5.71 -12.63 4.57
CA GLU A 37 -4.63 -13.61 4.47
C GLU A 37 -3.58 -13.40 5.57
N ALA A 38 -3.26 -12.17 5.91
CA ALA A 38 -2.30 -11.87 6.98
C ALA A 38 -2.81 -12.39 8.34
N TYR A 39 -4.09 -12.19 8.64
CA TYR A 39 -4.68 -12.69 9.89
C TYR A 39 -4.76 -14.22 9.91
N VAL A 40 -5.11 -14.84 8.80
CA VAL A 40 -5.12 -16.32 8.68
C VAL A 40 -3.72 -16.86 8.96
N ARG A 41 -2.70 -16.25 8.38
CA ARG A 41 -1.31 -16.66 8.59
C ARG A 41 -0.88 -16.53 10.05
N LEU A 42 -1.25 -15.43 10.70
CA LEU A 42 -0.96 -15.20 12.12
C LEU A 42 -1.61 -16.27 13.00
N TYR A 43 -2.86 -16.61 12.74
CA TYR A 43 -3.61 -17.60 13.49
C TYR A 43 -3.07 -19.02 13.27
N GLU A 44 -2.84 -19.40 12.02
CA GLU A 44 -2.35 -20.74 11.65
C GLU A 44 -0.95 -21.02 12.21
N LYS A 45 -0.08 -20.04 12.21
CA LYS A 45 1.28 -20.18 12.77
C LYS A 45 1.31 -20.17 14.29
N ASN A 46 0.19 -19.91 14.93
CA ASN A 46 0.07 -19.84 16.38
C ASN A 46 1.18 -18.96 17.01
N MET A 47 1.39 -17.80 16.43
CA MET A 47 2.46 -16.90 16.83
C MET A 47 2.20 -16.29 18.19
N VAL A 48 3.27 -16.13 18.98
CA VAL A 48 3.23 -15.48 20.29
C VAL A 48 4.05 -14.19 20.21
N PHE A 49 3.48 -13.11 20.69
CA PHE A 49 4.14 -11.80 20.68
C PHE A 49 4.29 -11.26 22.11
N PRO A 50 5.35 -10.50 22.38
CA PRO A 50 5.55 -9.90 23.71
C PRO A 50 4.45 -8.91 24.09
N SER A 51 3.79 -8.29 23.11
CA SER A 51 2.72 -7.32 23.32
C SER A 51 1.80 -7.27 22.11
N PRO A 52 0.57 -6.74 22.26
CA PRO A 52 -0.33 -6.52 21.12
C PRO A 52 0.28 -5.57 20.06
N GLU A 53 1.12 -4.62 20.47
CA GLU A 53 1.80 -3.71 19.55
C GLU A 53 2.75 -4.45 18.62
N GLU A 54 3.49 -5.42 19.14
CA GLU A 54 4.40 -6.23 18.31
C GLU A 54 3.64 -7.07 17.28
N ALA A 55 2.48 -7.58 17.65
CA ALA A 55 1.60 -8.27 16.72
C ALA A 55 1.12 -7.33 15.60
N LYS A 56 0.74 -6.10 15.96
CA LYS A 56 0.34 -5.07 14.99
C LYS A 56 1.48 -4.75 14.02
N TYR A 57 2.70 -4.60 14.51
CA TYR A 57 3.86 -4.32 13.63
C TYR A 57 4.14 -5.48 12.69
N TRP A 58 4.00 -6.72 13.16
CA TRP A 58 4.14 -7.89 12.32
C TRP A 58 3.09 -7.89 11.18
N LEU A 59 1.83 -7.61 11.53
CA LEU A 59 0.74 -7.50 10.54
C LEU A 59 1.03 -6.41 9.51
N ILE A 60 1.52 -5.25 9.95
CA ILE A 60 1.89 -4.15 9.05
C ILE A 60 2.96 -4.61 8.07
N ARG A 61 4.00 -5.30 8.55
CA ARG A 61 5.07 -5.80 7.66
C ARG A 61 4.54 -6.79 6.63
N VAL A 62 3.71 -7.74 7.05
CA VAL A 62 3.15 -8.76 6.16
C VAL A 62 2.25 -8.11 5.11
N VAL A 63 1.33 -7.26 5.55
CA VAL A 63 0.39 -6.58 4.64
C VAL A 63 1.14 -5.64 3.69
N LYS A 64 2.08 -4.86 4.22
CA LYS A 64 2.93 -3.97 3.41
C LYS A 64 3.64 -4.75 2.29
N ASN A 65 4.32 -5.83 2.64
CA ASN A 65 5.06 -6.62 1.65
C ASN A 65 4.13 -7.23 0.60
N ALA A 66 3.01 -7.80 1.03
CA ALA A 66 2.04 -8.40 0.13
C ALA A 66 1.40 -7.35 -0.79
N ALA A 67 1.07 -6.18 -0.25
CA ALA A 67 0.46 -5.09 -1.01
C ALA A 67 1.43 -4.51 -2.06
N LEU A 68 2.68 -4.27 -1.68
CA LEU A 68 3.69 -3.78 -2.62
C LEU A 68 3.96 -4.80 -3.74
N ASN A 69 4.03 -6.09 -3.40
CA ASN A 69 4.22 -7.14 -4.40
C ASN A 69 3.02 -7.24 -5.35
N TYR A 70 1.82 -7.14 -4.81
CA TYR A 70 0.59 -7.11 -5.61
C TYR A 70 0.60 -5.92 -6.58
N ALA A 71 0.91 -4.73 -6.09
CA ALA A 71 0.94 -3.52 -6.90
C ALA A 71 1.96 -3.62 -8.05
N LYS A 72 3.14 -4.18 -7.77
CA LYS A 72 4.17 -4.41 -8.79
C LYS A 72 3.72 -5.40 -9.86
N ARG A 73 3.10 -6.51 -9.44
CA ARG A 73 2.58 -7.51 -10.37
C ARG A 73 1.49 -6.92 -11.27
N LYS A 74 0.55 -6.18 -10.70
CA LYS A 74 -0.50 -5.53 -11.46
C LYS A 74 0.03 -4.49 -12.43
N ASP A 75 1.06 -3.75 -12.05
CA ASP A 75 1.70 -2.79 -12.93
C ASP A 75 2.37 -3.47 -14.13
N ARG A 76 3.06 -4.59 -13.90
CA ARG A 76 3.66 -5.38 -14.98
C ARG A 76 2.61 -5.96 -15.92
N GLU A 77 1.51 -6.50 -15.38
CA GLU A 77 0.41 -7.05 -16.18
C GLU A 77 -0.21 -5.96 -17.05
N ARG A 78 -0.43 -4.77 -16.50
CA ARG A 78 -0.98 -3.64 -17.24
C ARG A 78 -0.06 -3.19 -18.36
N ARG A 79 1.24 -3.10 -18.10
CA ARG A 79 2.24 -2.73 -19.12
C ARG A 79 2.30 -3.76 -20.24
N ALA A 80 2.27 -5.04 -19.90
CA ALA A 80 2.25 -6.13 -20.88
C ALA A 80 0.99 -6.09 -21.73
N TYR A 81 -0.16 -5.85 -21.12
CA TYR A 81 -1.43 -5.71 -21.83
C TYR A 81 -1.41 -4.49 -22.77
N GLN A 82 -0.93 -3.36 -22.29
CA GLN A 82 -0.83 -2.14 -23.12
C GLN A 82 0.09 -2.34 -24.32
N LYS A 83 1.21 -3.03 -24.12
CA LYS A 83 2.16 -3.35 -25.19
C LYS A 83 1.50 -4.26 -26.24
N ALA A 84 0.85 -5.34 -25.81
CA ALA A 84 0.15 -6.26 -26.69
C ALA A 84 -0.96 -5.55 -27.47
N PHE A 85 -1.72 -4.67 -26.81
CA PHE A 85 -2.77 -3.88 -27.43
C PHE A 85 -2.24 -2.93 -28.48
N ARG A 86 -1.11 -2.26 -28.22
CA ARG A 86 -0.44 -1.37 -29.17
C ARG A 86 0.05 -2.14 -30.39
N GLU A 87 0.61 -3.33 -30.19
CA GLU A 87 1.08 -4.17 -31.29
C GLU A 87 -0.05 -4.65 -32.19
N LEU A 88 -1.22 -4.92 -31.61
CA LEU A 88 -2.41 -5.34 -32.37
C LEU A 88 -3.10 -4.18 -33.07
N ASN A 89 -3.09 -2.98 -32.49
CA ASN A 89 -3.82 -1.81 -32.97
C ASN A 89 -2.89 -0.64 -33.28
N GLN A 90 -1.87 -0.87 -34.12
CA GLN A 90 -0.84 0.13 -34.42
C GLN A 90 -1.36 1.46 -35.00
N ASN A 91 -2.63 1.55 -35.40
CA ASN A 91 -3.18 2.72 -36.07
C ASN A 91 -4.44 3.31 -35.42
N GLN A 92 -4.85 2.84 -34.23
CA GLN A 92 -6.07 3.36 -33.60
C GLN A 92 -5.85 3.63 -32.11
N GLU A 93 -5.53 4.89 -31.80
CA GLU A 93 -5.83 5.39 -30.47
C GLU A 93 -7.32 5.54 -30.39
N THR A 94 -8.01 4.63 -29.69
CA THR A 94 -9.41 4.79 -29.42
C THR A 94 -9.55 5.70 -28.21
N GLY A 95 -10.43 6.72 -28.30
CA GLY A 95 -10.74 7.59 -27.17
C GLY A 95 -11.21 6.82 -25.94
N GLU A 96 -11.73 5.62 -26.10
CA GLU A 96 -12.16 4.72 -25.03
C GLU A 96 -10.99 4.24 -24.15
N SER A 97 -9.82 3.94 -24.72
CA SER A 97 -8.66 3.50 -23.94
C SER A 97 -8.09 4.64 -23.09
N ILE A 98 -8.21 5.88 -23.55
CA ILE A 98 -7.80 7.08 -22.83
C ILE A 98 -8.76 7.35 -21.67
N LEU A 99 -10.06 7.25 -21.92
CA LEU A 99 -11.09 7.45 -20.90
C LEU A 99 -11.04 6.40 -19.78
N LEU A 100 -10.79 5.14 -20.12
CA LEU A 100 -10.65 4.07 -19.12
C LEU A 100 -9.45 4.28 -18.21
N LYS A 101 -8.39 4.91 -18.69
CA LYS A 101 -7.22 5.26 -17.87
C LYS A 101 -7.52 6.41 -16.91
N GLU A 102 -8.32 7.38 -17.32
CA GLU A 102 -8.63 8.56 -16.51
C GLU A 102 -9.68 8.26 -15.43
N GLU A 103 -10.65 7.39 -15.72
CA GLU A 103 -11.72 7.05 -14.78
C GLU A 103 -11.29 6.13 -13.65
N SER A 104 -10.22 5.35 -13.81
CA SER A 104 -9.86 4.31 -12.87
C SER A 104 -9.03 4.75 -11.67
N ARG A 105 -8.54 6.03 -11.62
CA ARG A 105 -7.63 6.44 -10.54
C ARG A 105 -7.75 7.92 -10.20
N SER A 106 -7.75 8.20 -8.88
CA SER A 106 -7.60 9.58 -8.40
C SER A 106 -6.17 10.07 -8.68
N GLU A 107 -6.02 11.37 -8.83
CA GLU A 107 -4.71 12.02 -9.03
C GLU A 107 -3.72 11.67 -7.90
N ILE A 108 -4.24 11.58 -6.67
CA ILE A 108 -3.44 11.22 -5.50
C ILE A 108 -2.91 9.80 -5.62
N GLN A 109 -3.75 8.85 -6.05
CA GLN A 109 -3.34 7.46 -6.21
C GLN A 109 -2.26 7.32 -7.28
N GLU A 110 -2.39 8.01 -8.39
CA GLU A 110 -1.36 8.02 -9.44
C GLU A 110 -0.05 8.61 -8.95
N ALA A 111 -0.12 9.71 -8.23
CA ALA A 111 1.07 10.35 -7.66
C ALA A 111 1.76 9.44 -6.64
N LEU A 112 1.00 8.78 -5.77
CA LEU A 112 1.54 7.79 -4.82
C LEU A 112 2.22 6.63 -5.54
N ASN A 113 1.62 6.16 -6.64
CA ASN A 113 2.17 5.05 -7.42
C ASN A 113 3.50 5.39 -8.10
N ARG A 114 3.78 6.67 -8.33
CA ARG A 114 5.06 7.14 -8.89
C ARG A 114 6.18 7.18 -7.86
N LEU A 115 5.86 7.18 -6.57
CA LEU A 115 6.88 7.19 -5.53
C LEU A 115 7.60 5.84 -5.46
N PRO A 116 8.93 5.84 -5.22
CA PRO A 116 9.63 4.60 -4.89
C PRO A 116 9.00 3.93 -3.67
N ASP A 117 9.07 2.60 -3.60
CA ASP A 117 8.42 1.82 -2.54
C ASP A 117 8.76 2.30 -1.13
N ASN A 118 10.05 2.60 -0.88
CA ASN A 118 10.51 3.02 0.44
C ASN A 118 9.97 4.39 0.87
N LEU A 119 9.67 5.27 -0.06
CA LEU A 119 9.05 6.57 0.21
C LEU A 119 7.53 6.45 0.28
N ARG A 120 6.95 5.67 -0.62
CA ARG A 120 5.51 5.48 -0.68
C ARG A 120 4.98 4.87 0.62
N ILE A 121 5.63 3.83 1.12
CA ILE A 121 5.12 3.12 2.30
C ILE A 121 5.19 3.97 3.57
N VAL A 122 6.26 4.73 3.80
CA VAL A 122 6.34 5.57 5.00
C VAL A 122 5.28 6.67 4.97
N LEU A 123 5.01 7.23 3.80
CA LEU A 123 3.99 8.26 3.63
C LEU A 123 2.59 7.69 3.89
N ILE A 124 2.30 6.52 3.31
CA ILE A 124 1.01 5.85 3.50
C ILE A 124 0.80 5.49 4.98
N LEU A 125 1.81 4.93 5.64
CA LEU A 125 1.71 4.60 7.07
C LEU A 125 1.49 5.84 7.93
N LYS A 126 2.11 6.95 7.59
CA LYS A 126 1.96 8.21 8.32
C LYS A 126 0.57 8.81 8.11
N GLU A 127 0.12 8.93 6.88
CA GLU A 127 -1.11 9.66 6.54
C GLU A 127 -2.38 8.82 6.68
N TYR A 128 -2.31 7.53 6.40
CA TYR A 128 -3.48 6.63 6.40
C TYR A 128 -3.44 5.57 7.49
N GLY A 129 -2.24 5.27 8.01
CA GLY A 129 -2.05 4.24 9.03
C GLY A 129 -2.16 4.73 10.47
N GLU A 130 -2.31 6.02 10.67
CA GLU A 130 -2.42 6.65 12.01
C GLU A 130 -1.22 6.35 12.91
N LEU A 131 -0.05 6.13 12.32
CA LEU A 131 1.17 5.81 13.05
C LEU A 131 2.05 7.07 13.19
N ASN A 132 2.72 7.20 14.34
CA ASN A 132 3.74 8.22 14.50
C ASN A 132 5.08 7.72 13.93
N TYR A 133 6.08 8.59 13.85
CA TYR A 133 7.38 8.27 13.25
C TYR A 133 8.09 7.12 13.98
N ARG A 134 8.00 7.09 15.30
CA ARG A 134 8.61 6.01 16.10
C ARG A 134 7.96 4.66 15.79
N GLU A 135 6.64 4.62 15.74
CA GLU A 135 5.89 3.41 15.42
C GLU A 135 6.19 2.90 14.01
N ILE A 136 6.26 3.82 13.03
CA ILE A 136 6.64 3.47 11.66
C ILE A 136 8.03 2.86 11.64
N GLY A 137 8.98 3.47 12.37
CA GLY A 137 10.34 2.95 12.48
C GLY A 137 10.37 1.55 13.06
N ARG A 138 9.60 1.29 14.11
CA ARG A 138 9.49 -0.04 14.72
C ARG A 138 8.85 -1.05 13.77
N ALA A 139 7.79 -0.65 13.05
CA ALA A 139 7.14 -1.53 12.10
C ALA A 139 8.04 -1.90 10.93
N LEU A 140 8.84 -0.96 10.42
CA LEU A 140 9.68 -1.17 9.25
C LEU A 140 11.12 -1.56 9.56
N GLY A 141 11.53 -1.50 10.82
CA GLY A 141 12.91 -1.82 11.23
C GLY A 141 13.91 -0.75 10.82
N ILE A 142 13.53 0.51 10.84
CA ILE A 142 14.40 1.66 10.54
C ILE A 142 14.33 2.67 11.68
N SER A 143 15.32 3.57 11.76
CA SER A 143 15.35 4.60 12.80
C SER A 143 14.24 5.63 12.59
N GLU A 144 13.82 6.25 13.69
CA GLU A 144 12.84 7.34 13.65
C GLU A 144 13.31 8.50 12.76
N GLY A 145 14.60 8.86 12.85
CA GLY A 145 15.19 9.90 12.00
C GLY A 145 15.11 9.55 10.51
N ASN A 146 15.36 8.29 10.17
CA ASN A 146 15.24 7.81 8.79
C ASN A 146 13.79 7.90 8.29
N VAL A 147 12.80 7.56 9.15
CA VAL A 147 11.38 7.73 8.82
C VAL A 147 11.07 9.19 8.49
N LYS A 148 11.50 10.12 9.35
CA LYS A 148 11.27 11.56 9.15
C LYS A 148 11.82 12.04 7.81
N VAL A 149 13.05 11.65 7.48
CA VAL A 149 13.69 12.02 6.20
C VAL A 149 12.90 11.47 5.02
N ARG A 150 12.51 10.19 5.08
CA ARG A 150 11.75 9.57 4.00
C ARG A 150 10.36 10.19 3.81
N VAL A 151 9.67 10.50 4.90
CA VAL A 151 8.36 11.18 4.83
C VAL A 151 8.51 12.56 4.19
N PHE A 152 9.53 13.32 4.59
CA PHE A 152 9.81 14.62 4.00
C PHE A 152 10.07 14.51 2.49
N ARG A 153 10.93 13.60 2.08
CA ARG A 153 11.23 13.37 0.65
C ARG A 153 10.01 12.91 -0.13
N ALA A 154 9.20 12.04 0.47
CA ALA A 154 7.97 11.57 -0.16
C ALA A 154 6.99 12.72 -0.40
N ARG A 155 6.81 13.58 0.59
CA ARG A 155 5.94 14.76 0.48
C ARG A 155 6.42 15.72 -0.59
N GLU A 156 7.71 15.98 -0.67
CA GLU A 156 8.29 16.83 -1.71
C GLU A 156 8.01 16.30 -3.11
N ARG A 157 8.28 15.02 -3.34
CA ARG A 157 8.05 14.40 -4.65
C ARG A 157 6.58 14.36 -5.01
N LEU A 158 5.72 14.03 -4.03
CA LEU A 158 4.27 14.00 -4.24
C LEU A 158 3.76 15.38 -4.64
N ALA A 159 4.16 16.42 -3.92
CA ALA A 159 3.80 17.79 -4.23
C ALA A 159 4.27 18.18 -5.63
N GLY A 160 5.46 17.76 -6.03
CA GLY A 160 5.99 18.00 -7.37
C GLY A 160 5.17 17.34 -8.47
N PHE A 161 4.73 16.11 -8.26
CA PHE A 161 3.85 15.40 -9.21
C PHE A 161 2.50 16.08 -9.35
N LEU A 162 1.88 16.45 -8.24
CA LEU A 162 0.58 17.12 -8.23
C LEU A 162 0.63 18.51 -8.84
N ALA A 163 1.71 19.25 -8.62
CA ALA A 163 1.90 20.59 -9.22
C ALA A 163 2.02 20.53 -10.74
N LYS A 164 2.73 19.51 -11.28
CA LYS A 164 2.86 19.30 -12.73
C LYS A 164 1.56 18.87 -13.38
N ASP A 165 0.80 18.03 -12.70
CA ASP A 165 -0.45 17.47 -13.21
C ASP A 165 -1.61 18.45 -13.06
N GLY A 166 -1.53 19.37 -12.09
CA GLY A 166 -2.55 20.40 -11.83
C GLY A 166 -2.29 21.74 -12.53
N GLY A 167 -1.18 21.85 -13.22
CA GLY A 167 -0.86 23.02 -13.97
C GLY A 167 -1.27 22.90 -15.43
#